data_3c12949384260b1ed5fba194286692f8
#
_entry.id   3c12949384260b1ed5fba194286692f8
#
_cell.length_a   1.000
_cell.length_b   1.000
_cell.length_c   1.000
_cell.angle_alpha   90.00
_cell.angle_beta   90.00
_cell.angle_gamma   90.00
#
_symmetry.space_group_name_H-M   'P 1'
#
loop_
_entity.id
_entity.type
_entity.pdbx_description
1 polymer ?
#
loop_
_entity_poly.entity_id
_entity_poly.type
_entity_poly.pdbx_seq_one_letter_code
_entity_poly.pdbx_strand_id
1 'polypeptide(L)'
;MDRTFGHKAGLDNLETITTLCCKLGVKYLTVYAFSIENFNRPAYEVEALMGLVLSFFKMQLFHNNNVSFHVVGDVERLPQSVQDKLRSMEEETAMYDGMAMTIAMSYSSKQEIVNAAKIISRKVQNGEMSIDDIDEDTIEKNLWTNWMPDPDLLIRTGGEVRISNYLLWQCAYSEFYFCDTYWPDFSEEELHKAIISFQNRQRRFGKTEAQIEAEEKKK
;
A
#
# COMPACT_ATOMS: atom_id res chain seq x y z
N MET A 1 0.88 -21.56 18.67
CA MET A 1 0.55 -21.78 17.25
C MET A 1 1.77 -21.43 16.42
N ASP A 2 2.07 -22.25 15.43
CA ASP A 2 3.21 -22.01 14.53
C ASP A 2 2.92 -20.74 13.70
N ARG A 3 3.86 -19.80 13.64
CA ARG A 3 3.71 -18.51 12.92
C ARG A 3 3.38 -18.73 11.43
N THR A 4 3.86 -19.83 10.85
CA THR A 4 3.60 -20.21 9.46
C THR A 4 2.10 -20.41 9.18
N PHE A 5 1.35 -20.92 10.14
CA PHE A 5 -0.10 -21.10 10.01
C PHE A 5 -0.84 -19.77 9.97
N GLY A 6 -0.40 -18.80 10.79
CA GLY A 6 -0.94 -17.44 10.80
C GLY A 6 -0.71 -16.70 9.48
N HIS A 7 0.46 -16.87 8.86
CA HIS A 7 0.76 -16.25 7.58
C HIS A 7 -0.13 -16.79 6.44
N LYS A 8 -0.39 -18.10 6.41
CA LYS A 8 -1.30 -18.69 5.41
C LYS A 8 -2.72 -18.16 5.58
N ALA A 9 -3.24 -18.15 6.80
CA ALA A 9 -4.58 -17.59 7.09
C ALA A 9 -4.66 -16.11 6.72
N GLY A 10 -3.58 -15.33 6.95
CA GLY A 10 -3.50 -13.93 6.54
C GLY A 10 -3.55 -13.73 5.02
N LEU A 11 -3.01 -14.67 4.27
CA LEU A 11 -3.08 -14.63 2.80
C LEU A 11 -4.48 -15.03 2.30
N ASP A 12 -5.11 -16.06 2.86
CA ASP A 12 -6.49 -16.44 2.52
C ASP A 12 -7.44 -15.25 2.79
N ASN A 13 -7.20 -14.50 3.87
CA ASN A 13 -7.97 -13.29 4.15
C ASN A 13 -7.70 -12.15 3.14
N LEU A 14 -6.48 -12.04 2.62
CA LEU A 14 -6.17 -11.07 1.58
C LEU A 14 -7.02 -11.27 0.32
N GLU A 15 -7.23 -12.53 -0.11
CA GLU A 15 -8.10 -12.88 -1.24
C GLU A 15 -9.55 -12.43 -0.97
N THR A 16 -10.05 -12.67 0.26
CA THR A 16 -11.38 -12.26 0.69
C THR A 16 -11.54 -10.75 0.67
N ILE A 17 -10.64 -10.02 1.32
CA ILE A 17 -10.70 -8.56 1.42
C ILE A 17 -10.52 -7.90 0.05
N THR A 18 -9.63 -8.42 -0.80
CA THR A 18 -9.46 -7.93 -2.19
C THR A 18 -10.78 -8.05 -2.96
N THR A 19 -11.43 -9.20 -2.89
CA THR A 19 -12.72 -9.42 -3.56
C THR A 19 -13.81 -8.49 -3.04
N LEU A 20 -13.86 -8.25 -1.72
CA LEU A 20 -14.80 -7.32 -1.10
C LEU A 20 -14.53 -5.87 -1.53
N CYS A 21 -13.28 -5.44 -1.55
CA CYS A 21 -12.89 -4.11 -2.03
C CYS A 21 -13.34 -3.89 -3.47
N CYS A 22 -13.17 -4.88 -4.35
CA CYS A 22 -13.67 -4.80 -5.73
C CYS A 22 -15.17 -4.59 -5.79
N LYS A 23 -15.95 -5.38 -5.01
CA LYS A 23 -17.42 -5.26 -4.93
C LYS A 23 -17.89 -3.90 -4.40
N LEU A 24 -17.13 -3.32 -3.48
CA LEU A 24 -17.40 -2.00 -2.89
C LEU A 24 -16.96 -0.83 -3.80
N GLY A 25 -16.31 -1.11 -4.92
CA GLY A 25 -15.85 -0.10 -5.87
C GLY A 25 -14.58 0.64 -5.45
N VAL A 26 -13.79 0.08 -4.52
CA VAL A 26 -12.47 0.59 -4.18
C VAL A 26 -11.59 0.56 -5.42
N LYS A 27 -10.90 1.66 -5.70
CA LYS A 27 -10.06 1.80 -6.90
C LYS A 27 -8.60 1.42 -6.65
N TYR A 28 -8.09 1.67 -5.45
CA TYR A 28 -6.72 1.40 -5.07
C TYR A 28 -6.70 0.70 -3.71
N LEU A 29 -6.11 -0.48 -3.64
CA LEU A 29 -5.89 -1.24 -2.42
C LEU A 29 -4.40 -1.48 -2.24
N THR A 30 -3.79 -0.93 -1.20
CA THR A 30 -2.37 -1.15 -0.89
C THR A 30 -2.24 -1.96 0.39
N VAL A 31 -1.42 -3.02 0.36
CA VAL A 31 -1.21 -3.92 1.49
C VAL A 31 0.26 -3.97 1.88
N TYR A 32 0.55 -3.78 3.18
CA TYR A 32 1.90 -3.88 3.73
C TYR A 32 2.26 -5.33 4.01
N ALA A 33 2.90 -6.00 3.07
CA ALA A 33 3.21 -7.43 3.19
C ALA A 33 4.54 -7.70 3.89
N PHE A 34 5.61 -6.91 3.56
CA PHE A 34 6.94 -7.14 4.10
C PHE A 34 7.75 -5.84 4.17
N SER A 35 8.11 -5.41 5.37
CA SER A 35 8.94 -4.23 5.56
C SER A 35 10.44 -4.54 5.43
N ILE A 36 11.25 -3.51 5.15
CA ILE A 36 12.72 -3.66 5.17
C ILE A 36 13.20 -4.12 6.55
N GLU A 37 12.59 -3.65 7.63
CA GLU A 37 12.93 -4.04 8.98
C GLU A 37 12.67 -5.52 9.27
N ASN A 38 11.78 -6.18 8.50
CA ASN A 38 11.50 -7.61 8.64
C ASN A 38 12.68 -8.49 8.21
N PHE A 39 13.64 -7.99 7.44
CA PHE A 39 14.87 -8.73 7.17
C PHE A 39 15.73 -8.98 8.43
N ASN A 40 15.47 -8.25 9.53
CA ASN A 40 16.12 -8.50 10.82
C ASN A 40 15.54 -9.72 11.57
N ARG A 41 14.48 -10.35 11.05
CA ARG A 41 13.92 -11.58 11.60
C ARG A 41 14.83 -12.76 11.35
N PRO A 42 14.68 -13.89 12.09
CA PRO A 42 15.42 -15.11 11.80
C PRO A 42 15.31 -15.54 10.34
N ALA A 43 16.40 -15.98 9.73
CA ALA A 43 16.46 -16.31 8.30
C ALA A 43 15.38 -17.29 7.85
N TYR A 44 15.09 -18.32 8.68
CA TYR A 44 14.04 -19.31 8.37
C TYR A 44 12.64 -18.68 8.26
N GLU A 45 12.35 -17.62 9.04
CA GLU A 45 11.07 -16.90 8.98
C GLU A 45 10.99 -16.05 7.70
N VAL A 46 12.09 -15.39 7.33
CA VAL A 46 12.17 -14.62 6.08
C VAL A 46 12.02 -15.53 4.87
N GLU A 47 12.73 -16.67 4.84
CA GLU A 47 12.62 -17.67 3.77
C GLU A 47 11.19 -18.23 3.64
N ALA A 48 10.55 -18.53 4.77
CA ALA A 48 9.16 -19.00 4.77
C ALA A 48 8.20 -17.96 4.18
N LEU A 49 8.38 -16.67 4.53
CA LEU A 49 7.57 -15.57 3.97
C LEU A 49 7.79 -15.40 2.46
N MET A 50 9.04 -15.50 1.98
CA MET A 50 9.34 -15.45 0.55
C MET A 50 8.72 -16.65 -0.20
N GLY A 51 8.76 -17.85 0.39
CA GLY A 51 8.09 -19.04 -0.13
C GLY A 51 6.57 -18.89 -0.25
N LEU A 52 5.96 -18.20 0.69
CA LEU A 52 4.53 -17.88 0.63
C LEU A 52 4.20 -16.93 -0.53
N VAL A 53 4.99 -15.90 -0.76
CA VAL A 53 4.81 -14.99 -1.92
C VAL A 53 4.84 -15.79 -3.23
N LEU A 54 5.77 -16.74 -3.37
CA LEU A 54 5.88 -17.56 -4.57
C LEU A 54 4.68 -18.48 -4.80
N SER A 55 4.07 -18.99 -3.72
CA SER A 55 3.05 -20.03 -3.80
C SER A 55 1.61 -19.51 -3.77
N PHE A 56 1.40 -18.30 -3.27
CA PHE A 56 0.07 -17.87 -2.85
C PHE A 56 -0.71 -17.07 -3.90
N PHE A 57 -0.06 -16.22 -4.68
CA PHE A 57 -0.79 -15.36 -5.61
C PHE A 57 -1.39 -16.19 -6.75
N LYS A 58 -2.68 -16.57 -6.56
CA LYS A 58 -3.47 -17.21 -7.58
C LYS A 58 -3.92 -16.19 -8.61
N MET A 59 -3.43 -16.28 -9.83
CA MET A 59 -3.82 -15.38 -10.93
C MET A 59 -5.33 -15.29 -11.12
N GLN A 60 -6.09 -16.36 -10.76
CA GLN A 60 -7.54 -16.40 -10.84
C GLN A 60 -8.22 -15.27 -10.04
N LEU A 61 -7.65 -14.84 -8.90
CA LEU A 61 -8.17 -13.72 -8.13
C LEU A 61 -8.20 -12.43 -8.96
N PHE A 62 -7.12 -12.15 -9.65
CA PHE A 62 -6.96 -10.94 -10.46
C PHE A 62 -7.83 -10.97 -11.70
N HIS A 63 -7.85 -12.10 -12.41
CA HIS A 63 -8.70 -12.29 -13.60
C HIS A 63 -10.19 -12.15 -13.28
N ASN A 64 -10.68 -12.82 -12.23
CA ASN A 64 -12.10 -12.83 -11.90
C ASN A 64 -12.62 -11.47 -11.44
N ASN A 65 -11.77 -10.63 -10.88
CA ASN A 65 -12.15 -9.37 -10.26
C ASN A 65 -11.68 -8.14 -11.07
N ASN A 66 -11.10 -8.32 -12.25
CA ASN A 66 -10.56 -7.22 -13.07
C ASN A 66 -9.55 -6.36 -12.28
N VAL A 67 -8.55 -7.01 -11.64
CA VAL A 67 -7.58 -6.37 -10.75
C VAL A 67 -6.20 -6.35 -11.39
N SER A 68 -5.58 -5.17 -11.52
CA SER A 68 -4.16 -5.04 -11.85
C SER A 68 -3.32 -5.19 -10.58
N PHE A 69 -2.24 -5.96 -10.68
CA PHE A 69 -1.29 -6.15 -9.58
C PHE A 69 -0.10 -5.22 -9.73
N HIS A 70 0.36 -4.67 -8.63
CA HIS A 70 1.53 -3.79 -8.57
C HIS A 70 2.35 -4.09 -7.33
N VAL A 71 3.66 -3.80 -7.40
CA VAL A 71 4.56 -3.90 -6.27
C VAL A 71 5.30 -2.58 -6.04
N VAL A 72 5.45 -2.19 -4.77
CA VAL A 72 6.26 -1.04 -4.36
C VAL A 72 7.25 -1.43 -3.28
N GLY A 73 8.45 -0.85 -3.32
CA GLY A 73 9.52 -1.09 -2.36
C GLY A 73 10.87 -1.35 -3.04
N ASP A 74 11.85 -1.72 -2.24
CA ASP A 74 13.19 -2.10 -2.71
C ASP A 74 13.18 -3.57 -3.17
N VAL A 75 12.55 -3.82 -4.33
CA VAL A 75 12.33 -5.16 -4.89
C VAL A 75 13.65 -5.86 -5.23
N GLU A 76 14.69 -5.11 -5.55
CA GLU A 76 16.01 -5.66 -5.89
C GLU A 76 16.68 -6.41 -4.72
N ARG A 77 16.24 -6.14 -3.48
CA ARG A 77 16.72 -6.88 -2.28
C ARG A 77 16.09 -8.25 -2.11
N LEU A 78 15.00 -8.53 -2.81
CA LEU A 78 14.30 -9.81 -2.74
C LEU A 78 15.06 -10.88 -3.52
N PRO A 79 14.89 -12.18 -3.19
CA PRO A 79 15.42 -13.27 -4.01
C PRO A 79 14.97 -13.16 -5.47
N GLN A 80 15.83 -13.52 -6.42
CA GLN A 80 15.54 -13.38 -7.86
C GLN A 80 14.23 -14.06 -8.26
N SER A 81 13.94 -15.25 -7.73
CA SER A 81 12.69 -15.97 -7.99
C SER A 81 11.44 -15.19 -7.55
N VAL A 82 11.55 -14.42 -6.46
CA VAL A 82 10.45 -13.55 -6.00
C VAL A 82 10.30 -12.35 -6.93
N GLN A 83 11.41 -11.71 -7.31
CA GLN A 83 11.40 -10.60 -8.26
C GLN A 83 10.75 -11.00 -9.59
N ASP A 84 11.14 -12.16 -10.14
CA ASP A 84 10.62 -12.68 -11.41
C ASP A 84 9.10 -12.97 -11.30
N LYS A 85 8.67 -13.56 -10.17
CA LYS A 85 7.25 -13.82 -9.92
C LYS A 85 6.43 -12.53 -9.85
N LEU A 86 6.89 -11.53 -9.11
CA LEU A 86 6.20 -10.25 -8.98
C LEU A 86 6.09 -9.55 -10.34
N ARG A 87 7.17 -9.51 -11.12
CA ARG A 87 7.17 -8.94 -12.47
C ARG A 87 6.20 -9.66 -13.41
N SER A 88 6.22 -11.00 -13.43
CA SER A 88 5.26 -11.79 -14.22
C SER A 88 3.81 -11.44 -13.86
N MET A 89 3.50 -11.26 -12.58
CA MET A 89 2.16 -10.89 -12.14
C MET A 89 1.76 -9.49 -12.60
N GLU A 90 2.67 -8.50 -12.53
CA GLU A 90 2.41 -7.16 -13.06
C GLU A 90 2.13 -7.20 -14.57
N GLU A 91 2.95 -7.92 -15.33
CA GLU A 91 2.79 -8.07 -16.79
C GLU A 91 1.47 -8.77 -17.15
N GLU A 92 1.15 -9.88 -16.48
CA GLU A 92 -0.06 -10.68 -16.75
C GLU A 92 -1.36 -9.95 -16.37
N THR A 93 -1.31 -8.99 -15.46
CA THR A 93 -2.49 -8.24 -15.00
C THR A 93 -2.58 -6.81 -15.50
N ALA A 94 -1.59 -6.34 -16.27
CA ALA A 94 -1.49 -4.95 -16.74
C ALA A 94 -2.70 -4.47 -17.57
N MET A 95 -3.47 -5.42 -18.13
CA MET A 95 -4.67 -5.12 -18.91
C MET A 95 -5.91 -4.82 -18.07
N TYR A 96 -5.89 -5.10 -16.76
CA TYR A 96 -7.05 -4.91 -15.89
C TYR A 96 -7.10 -3.49 -15.33
N ASP A 97 -8.30 -2.91 -15.29
CA ASP A 97 -8.56 -1.50 -14.93
C ASP A 97 -9.64 -1.32 -13.85
N GLY A 98 -10.14 -2.41 -13.27
CA GLY A 98 -11.19 -2.35 -12.25
C GLY A 98 -10.69 -1.81 -10.91
N MET A 99 -9.69 -2.45 -10.34
CA MET A 99 -8.99 -2.03 -9.11
C MET A 99 -7.49 -2.27 -9.27
N ALA A 100 -6.66 -1.34 -8.81
CA ALA A 100 -5.23 -1.54 -8.68
C ALA A 100 -4.91 -2.06 -7.27
N MET A 101 -4.35 -3.27 -7.17
CA MET A 101 -3.88 -3.87 -5.93
C MET A 101 -2.37 -3.76 -5.84
N THR A 102 -1.88 -3.04 -4.85
CA THR A 102 -0.45 -2.83 -4.61
C THR A 102 0.02 -3.61 -3.39
N ILE A 103 1.10 -4.36 -3.53
CA ILE A 103 1.78 -5.00 -2.41
C ILE A 103 3.06 -4.24 -2.10
N ALA A 104 3.17 -3.72 -0.88
CA ALA A 104 4.40 -3.13 -0.37
C ALA A 104 5.32 -4.26 0.14
N MET A 105 6.38 -4.56 -0.64
CA MET A 105 7.36 -5.61 -0.39
C MET A 105 8.75 -5.01 -0.24
N SER A 106 9.51 -5.45 0.79
CA SER A 106 10.80 -4.82 1.09
C SER A 106 10.67 -3.29 1.17
N TYR A 107 9.54 -2.84 1.72
CA TYR A 107 9.15 -1.43 1.71
C TYR A 107 9.53 -0.73 3.03
N SER A 108 9.94 0.51 2.90
CA SER A 108 10.16 1.46 4.00
C SER A 108 9.95 2.87 3.45
N SER A 109 9.04 3.64 4.02
CA SER A 109 8.79 5.00 3.54
C SER A 109 10.01 5.92 3.70
N LYS A 110 10.78 5.77 4.79
CA LYS A 110 12.04 6.51 4.93
C LYS A 110 13.03 6.18 3.81
N GLN A 111 13.12 4.90 3.40
CA GLN A 111 13.98 4.49 2.29
C GLN A 111 13.47 5.03 0.95
N GLU A 112 12.18 5.01 0.73
CA GLU A 112 11.52 5.59 -0.45
C GLU A 112 11.85 7.08 -0.59
N ILE A 113 11.68 7.87 0.49
CA ILE A 113 12.00 9.31 0.51
C ILE A 113 13.50 9.54 0.25
N VAL A 114 14.38 8.75 0.88
CA VAL A 114 15.83 8.83 0.61
C VAL A 114 16.14 8.51 -0.85
N ASN A 115 15.46 7.53 -1.45
CA ASN A 115 15.63 7.19 -2.86
C ASN A 115 15.17 8.35 -3.77
N ALA A 116 14.02 8.95 -3.52
CA ALA A 116 13.53 10.13 -4.23
C ALA A 116 14.54 11.29 -4.16
N ALA A 117 15.05 11.59 -2.96
CA ALA A 117 16.09 12.61 -2.77
C ALA A 117 17.36 12.34 -3.58
N LYS A 118 17.81 11.07 -3.67
CA LYS A 118 18.97 10.68 -4.49
C LYS A 118 18.70 10.88 -5.99
N ILE A 119 17.51 10.51 -6.46
CA ILE A 119 17.12 10.69 -7.87
C ILE A 119 17.11 12.18 -8.21
N ILE A 120 16.46 13.00 -7.39
CA ILE A 120 16.39 14.46 -7.58
C ILE A 120 17.79 15.09 -7.56
N SER A 121 18.64 14.71 -6.59
CA SER A 121 20.01 15.20 -6.51
C SER A 121 20.82 14.90 -7.79
N ARG A 122 20.64 13.70 -8.37
CA ARG A 122 21.28 13.34 -9.65
C ARG A 122 20.77 14.20 -10.80
N LYS A 123 19.45 14.44 -10.88
CA LYS A 123 18.85 15.32 -11.91
C LYS A 123 19.42 16.75 -11.83
N VAL A 124 19.58 17.30 -10.61
CA VAL A 124 20.20 18.61 -10.41
C VAL A 124 21.66 18.59 -10.82
N GLN A 125 22.44 17.58 -10.42
CA GLN A 125 23.84 17.44 -10.76
C GLN A 125 24.07 17.32 -12.28
N ASN A 126 23.15 16.65 -12.99
CA ASN A 126 23.21 16.49 -14.44
C ASN A 126 22.70 17.73 -15.21
N GLY A 127 22.19 18.75 -14.53
CA GLY A 127 21.59 19.92 -15.17
C GLY A 127 20.21 19.69 -15.80
N GLU A 128 19.55 18.59 -15.43
CA GLU A 128 18.20 18.24 -15.91
C GLU A 128 17.10 19.01 -15.13
N MET A 129 17.47 19.62 -13.99
CA MET A 129 16.59 20.36 -13.10
C MET A 129 17.37 21.40 -12.30
N SER A 130 16.77 22.57 -12.01
CA SER A 130 17.32 23.51 -11.04
C SER A 130 16.99 23.09 -9.61
N ILE A 131 17.85 23.45 -8.65
CA ILE A 131 17.56 23.25 -7.23
C ILE A 131 16.32 24.06 -6.80
N ASP A 132 16.08 25.20 -7.44
CA ASP A 132 14.95 26.09 -7.15
C ASP A 132 13.61 25.52 -7.66
N ASP A 133 13.64 24.50 -8.52
CA ASP A 133 12.46 23.81 -9.04
C ASP A 133 12.01 22.63 -8.13
N ILE A 134 12.73 22.37 -7.02
CA ILE A 134 12.40 21.30 -6.09
C ILE A 134 11.25 21.75 -5.17
N ASP A 135 10.09 21.11 -5.33
CA ASP A 135 8.88 21.31 -4.55
C ASP A 135 8.29 19.97 -4.08
N GLU A 136 7.12 19.99 -3.45
CA GLU A 136 6.43 18.78 -2.97
C GLU A 136 6.08 17.84 -4.13
N ASP A 137 5.61 18.39 -5.25
CA ASP A 137 5.26 17.65 -6.48
C ASP A 137 6.50 16.96 -7.09
N THR A 138 7.67 17.58 -6.99
CA THR A 138 8.94 16.97 -7.38
C THR A 138 9.27 15.74 -6.54
N ILE A 139 9.02 15.79 -5.24
CA ILE A 139 9.21 14.63 -4.36
C ILE A 139 8.22 13.53 -4.74
N GLU A 140 6.93 13.84 -4.85
CA GLU A 140 5.87 12.88 -5.18
C GLU A 140 6.16 12.12 -6.48
N LYS A 141 6.56 12.82 -7.53
CA LYS A 141 6.91 12.23 -8.84
C LYS A 141 8.11 11.28 -8.80
N ASN A 142 8.90 11.29 -7.74
CA ASN A 142 10.06 10.42 -7.59
C ASN A 142 9.87 9.35 -6.48
N LEU A 143 8.69 9.27 -5.85
CA LEU A 143 8.32 8.18 -4.96
C LEU A 143 8.01 6.90 -5.77
N TRP A 144 8.12 5.74 -5.14
CA TRP A 144 7.71 4.45 -5.75
C TRP A 144 6.20 4.38 -6.02
N THR A 145 5.44 5.21 -5.32
CA THR A 145 3.96 5.28 -5.37
C THR A 145 3.44 6.36 -6.32
N ASN A 146 4.30 7.01 -7.10
CA ASN A 146 3.99 8.18 -7.93
C ASN A 146 2.87 7.98 -8.99
N TRP A 147 2.51 6.73 -9.27
CA TRP A 147 1.51 6.35 -10.26
C TRP A 147 0.09 6.18 -9.68
N MET A 148 -0.06 6.16 -8.37
CA MET A 148 -1.33 6.01 -7.66
C MET A 148 -1.58 7.21 -6.73
N PRO A 149 -2.86 7.53 -6.41
CA PRO A 149 -3.17 8.61 -5.47
C PRO A 149 -2.79 8.24 -4.03
N ASP A 150 -2.69 9.26 -3.20
CA ASP A 150 -2.56 9.10 -1.75
C ASP A 150 -3.76 8.35 -1.16
N PRO A 151 -3.56 7.51 -0.15
CA PRO A 151 -4.63 6.74 0.46
C PRO A 151 -5.58 7.65 1.25
N ASP A 152 -6.89 7.50 1.03
CA ASP A 152 -7.90 8.17 1.82
C ASP A 152 -8.02 7.60 3.23
N LEU A 153 -7.88 6.28 3.36
CA LEU A 153 -8.04 5.53 4.60
C LEU A 153 -6.91 4.54 4.79
N LEU A 154 -6.23 4.62 5.93
CA LEU A 154 -5.28 3.61 6.39
C LEU A 154 -5.92 2.80 7.52
N ILE A 155 -6.04 1.49 7.32
CA ILE A 155 -6.53 0.54 8.32
C ILE A 155 -5.35 -0.21 8.93
N ARG A 156 -5.22 -0.18 10.26
CA ARG A 156 -4.26 -0.99 11.00
C ARG A 156 -4.96 -1.95 11.94
N THR A 157 -4.73 -3.23 11.71
CA THR A 157 -5.26 -4.34 12.50
C THR A 157 -4.30 -4.76 13.62
N GLY A 158 -4.76 -5.55 14.60
CA GLY A 158 -3.94 -6.18 15.63
C GLY A 158 -3.65 -5.32 16.86
N GLY A 159 -4.47 -4.29 17.14
CA GLY A 159 -4.41 -3.50 18.39
C GLY A 159 -3.26 -2.50 18.49
N GLU A 160 -2.45 -2.36 17.46
CA GLU A 160 -1.28 -1.47 17.47
C GLU A 160 -1.61 -0.11 16.87
N VAL A 161 -1.29 0.98 17.61
CA VAL A 161 -1.60 2.36 17.22
C VAL A 161 -0.30 3.05 16.75
N ARG A 162 0.18 2.63 15.59
CA ARG A 162 1.35 3.19 14.88
C ARG A 162 1.33 2.77 13.41
N ILE A 163 1.95 3.54 12.52
CA ILE A 163 2.02 3.22 11.07
C ILE A 163 3.30 2.47 10.67
N SER A 164 4.26 2.35 11.55
CA SER A 164 5.47 1.51 11.38
C SER A 164 6.23 1.78 10.07
N ASN A 165 6.52 3.06 9.80
CA ASN A 165 7.27 3.47 8.61
C ASN A 165 6.58 3.11 7.27
N TYR A 166 5.24 3.06 7.28
CA TYR A 166 4.42 2.77 6.11
C TYR A 166 3.81 4.05 5.54
N LEU A 167 4.04 4.33 4.26
CA LEU A 167 3.45 5.43 3.49
C LEU A 167 3.46 6.79 4.23
N LEU A 168 4.61 7.19 4.83
CA LEU A 168 4.69 8.41 5.66
C LEU A 168 4.32 9.68 4.88
N TRP A 169 4.82 9.82 3.66
CA TRP A 169 4.53 10.96 2.79
C TRP A 169 3.07 10.94 2.37
N GLN A 170 2.63 9.83 1.85
CA GLN A 170 1.30 9.64 1.26
C GLN A 170 0.17 9.69 2.29
N CYS A 171 0.46 9.39 3.57
CA CYS A 171 -0.54 9.42 4.65
C CYS A 171 -0.69 10.80 5.32
N ALA A 172 -0.09 11.87 4.78
CA ALA A 172 -0.13 13.21 5.36
C ALA A 172 -1.55 13.71 5.67
N TYR A 173 -2.53 13.33 4.85
CA TYR A 173 -3.95 13.69 5.01
C TYR A 173 -4.89 12.48 5.05
N SER A 174 -4.35 11.27 5.23
CA SER A 174 -5.16 10.06 5.36
C SER A 174 -5.91 10.02 6.67
N GLU A 175 -7.11 9.44 6.65
CA GLU A 175 -7.81 9.06 7.87
C GLU A 175 -7.27 7.71 8.38
N PHE A 176 -7.12 7.57 9.70
CA PHE A 176 -6.64 6.34 10.31
C PHE A 176 -7.76 5.59 11.01
N TYR A 177 -7.81 4.27 10.81
CA TYR A 177 -8.66 3.35 11.53
C TYR A 177 -7.82 2.26 12.18
N PHE A 178 -7.84 2.17 13.49
CA PHE A 178 -7.12 1.16 14.27
C PHE A 178 -8.14 0.21 14.88
N CYS A 179 -7.90 -1.11 14.79
CA CYS A 179 -8.77 -2.11 15.42
C CYS A 179 -7.94 -3.22 16.08
N ASP A 180 -8.54 -3.86 17.08
CA ASP A 180 -7.90 -4.94 17.85
C ASP A 180 -7.89 -6.27 17.10
N THR A 181 -8.78 -6.44 16.11
CA THR A 181 -8.90 -7.65 15.31
C THR A 181 -7.59 -7.93 14.55
N TYR A 182 -7.05 -9.13 14.67
CA TYR A 182 -5.88 -9.52 13.89
C TYR A 182 -6.20 -9.69 12.41
N TRP A 183 -5.19 -9.45 11.56
CA TRP A 183 -5.39 -9.51 10.11
C TRP A 183 -6.05 -10.81 9.60
N PRO A 184 -5.67 -12.02 10.04
CA PRO A 184 -6.35 -13.25 9.59
C PRO A 184 -7.85 -13.30 9.89
N ASP A 185 -8.31 -12.58 10.93
CA ASP A 185 -9.68 -12.53 11.40
C ASP A 185 -10.42 -11.25 10.99
N PHE A 186 -9.76 -10.35 10.24
CA PHE A 186 -10.33 -9.10 9.77
C PHE A 186 -11.38 -9.37 8.70
N SER A 187 -12.64 -9.39 9.13
CA SER A 187 -13.79 -9.82 8.33
C SER A 187 -14.38 -8.70 7.45
N GLU A 188 -15.36 -9.08 6.62
CA GLU A 188 -16.22 -8.13 5.89
C GLU A 188 -16.88 -7.10 6.82
N GLU A 189 -17.36 -7.55 7.99
CA GLU A 189 -17.97 -6.66 8.99
C GLU A 189 -16.97 -5.62 9.50
N GLU A 190 -15.71 -6.02 9.76
CA GLU A 190 -14.65 -5.11 10.20
C GLU A 190 -14.27 -4.11 9.10
N LEU A 191 -14.20 -4.54 7.86
CA LEU A 191 -13.98 -3.65 6.71
C LEU A 191 -15.12 -2.62 6.58
N HIS A 192 -16.37 -3.05 6.70
CA HIS A 192 -17.52 -2.15 6.68
C HIS A 192 -17.48 -1.13 7.83
N LYS A 193 -17.13 -1.55 9.06
CA LYS A 193 -16.96 -0.63 10.19
C LYS A 193 -15.90 0.44 9.90
N ALA A 194 -14.77 0.05 9.32
CA ALA A 194 -13.70 0.98 8.95
C ALA A 194 -14.18 2.01 7.90
N ILE A 195 -14.88 1.54 6.86
CA ILE A 195 -15.41 2.41 5.79
C ILE A 195 -16.50 3.34 6.34
N ILE A 196 -17.44 2.85 7.15
CA ILE A 196 -18.48 3.67 7.78
C ILE A 196 -17.85 4.72 8.71
N SER A 197 -16.81 4.33 9.49
CA SER A 197 -16.08 5.27 10.32
C SER A 197 -15.44 6.38 9.48
N PHE A 198 -14.85 6.04 8.34
CA PHE A 198 -14.28 7.01 7.39
C PHE A 198 -15.36 7.94 6.82
N GLN A 199 -16.47 7.41 6.33
CA GLN A 199 -17.57 8.18 5.74
C GLN A 199 -18.21 9.19 6.70
N ASN A 200 -18.17 8.89 8.02
CA ASN A 200 -18.70 9.79 9.05
C ASN A 200 -17.71 10.90 9.46
N ARG A 201 -16.51 10.93 8.89
CA ARG A 201 -15.51 11.95 9.19
C ARG A 201 -15.56 13.08 8.15
N GLN A 202 -15.34 14.30 8.61
CA GLN A 202 -15.22 15.47 7.74
C GLN A 202 -13.76 15.80 7.50
N ARG A 203 -13.27 15.55 6.28
CA ARG A 203 -11.89 15.89 5.87
C ARG A 203 -11.81 17.40 5.57
N ARG A 204 -11.09 18.14 6.39
CA ARG A 204 -11.06 19.61 6.32
C ARG A 204 -9.90 20.17 5.51
N PHE A 205 -8.82 19.42 5.30
CA PHE A 205 -7.61 19.88 4.59
C PHE A 205 -7.16 21.29 5.01
N GLY A 206 -7.17 21.56 6.33
CA GLY A 206 -6.83 22.87 6.88
C GLY A 206 -7.90 23.95 6.75
N LYS A 207 -9.07 23.67 6.14
CA LYS A 207 -10.19 24.64 6.00
C LYS A 207 -11.07 24.68 7.25
N THR A 208 -11.72 25.81 7.44
CA THR A 208 -12.76 25.96 8.46
C THR A 208 -14.09 25.32 8.00
N GLU A 209 -14.96 24.98 8.94
CA GLU A 209 -16.29 24.42 8.64
C GLU A 209 -17.11 25.30 7.70
N ALA A 210 -17.11 26.61 7.93
CA ALA A 210 -17.79 27.59 7.07
C ALA A 210 -17.24 27.66 5.63
N GLN A 211 -15.94 27.38 5.42
CA GLN A 211 -15.36 27.32 4.08
C GLN A 211 -15.79 26.05 3.34
N ILE A 212 -15.92 24.92 4.03
CA ILE A 212 -16.38 23.66 3.44
C ILE A 212 -17.86 23.79 3.03
N GLU A 213 -18.71 24.28 3.93
CA GLU A 213 -20.13 24.52 3.61
C GLU A 213 -20.35 25.48 2.43
N ALA A 214 -19.48 26.49 2.29
CA ALA A 214 -19.55 27.42 1.16
C ALA A 214 -19.15 26.78 -0.18
N GLU A 215 -18.25 25.80 -0.17
CA GLU A 215 -17.85 25.03 -1.36
C GLU A 215 -18.91 23.99 -1.76
N GLU A 216 -19.53 23.31 -0.79
CA GLU A 216 -20.62 22.35 -1.04
C GLU A 216 -21.86 23.01 -1.65
N LYS A 217 -22.17 24.25 -1.25
CA LYS A 217 -23.27 25.03 -1.84
C LYS A 217 -23.00 25.52 -3.26
N LYS A 218 -21.75 25.41 -3.76
CA LYS A 218 -21.37 25.80 -5.13
C LYS A 218 -21.31 24.63 -6.12
N LYS A 219 -21.43 23.40 -5.64
CA LYS A 219 -21.52 22.16 -6.47
C LYS A 219 -22.97 21.78 -6.70
#